data_caff7fe7cba7080bea0b9b0c0c646f9b
#
_entry.id   caff7fe7cba7080bea0b9b0c0c646f9b
#
_cell.length_a   1.000
_cell.length_b   1.000
_cell.length_c   1.000
_cell.angle_alpha   90.00
_cell.angle_beta   90.00
_cell.angle_gamma   90.00
#
_symmetry.space_group_name_H-M   'P 1'
#
loop_
_entity.id
_entity.type
_entity.pdbx_description
1 polymer ?
#
loop_
_entity_poly.entity_id
_entity_poly.type
_entity_poly.pdbx_seq_one_letter_code
_entity_poly.pdbx_strand_id
1 'polypeptide(L)'
;MSIFKVSMTAINPKDESRRTPPVEVLVDTGSENSWMPRALLLDAGITPRGKKRFYMANKQHIEREYGYAILEAKGHETNDEIIFAESSDMSLLGVHTLEGFSVAVDNVSQRFIDIPAVPVPANVLA
;
A
#
# COMPACT_ATOMS: atom_id res chain seq x y z
N MET A 1 -11.22 12.45 -4.63
CA MET A 1 -11.10 11.20 -3.88
C MET A 1 -11.37 10.02 -4.80
N SER A 2 -10.53 9.01 -4.75
CA SER A 2 -10.72 7.81 -5.55
C SER A 2 -11.81 6.93 -4.93
N ILE A 3 -12.60 6.27 -5.77
CA ILE A 3 -13.72 5.42 -5.32
C ILE A 3 -13.70 4.05 -5.98
N PHE A 4 -12.60 3.64 -6.60
CA PHE A 4 -12.53 2.32 -7.23
C PHE A 4 -11.61 1.38 -6.45
N LYS A 5 -11.81 0.08 -6.69
CA LYS A 5 -11.06 -0.97 -6.02
C LYS A 5 -10.18 -1.72 -7.01
N VAL A 6 -9.06 -2.22 -6.51
CA VAL A 6 -8.19 -3.13 -7.26
C VAL A 6 -7.82 -4.29 -6.35
N SER A 7 -7.39 -5.40 -6.94
CA SER A 7 -6.84 -6.51 -6.17
C SER A 7 -5.37 -6.24 -5.89
N MET A 8 -4.97 -6.40 -4.64
CA MET A 8 -3.58 -6.24 -4.23
C MET A 8 -3.12 -7.46 -3.43
N THR A 9 -1.90 -7.87 -3.67
CA THR A 9 -1.25 -8.98 -2.96
C THR A 9 -0.04 -8.42 -2.20
N ALA A 10 0.15 -8.87 -0.97
CA ALA A 10 1.35 -8.59 -0.20
C ALA A 10 2.23 -9.83 -0.18
N ILE A 11 3.49 -9.65 -0.54
CA ILE A 11 4.47 -10.72 -0.66
C ILE A 11 5.51 -10.53 0.44
N ASN A 12 5.84 -11.63 1.12
CA ASN A 12 6.86 -11.62 2.17
C ASN A 12 8.23 -11.35 1.54
N PRO A 13 8.89 -10.24 1.88
CA PRO A 13 10.17 -9.92 1.25
C PRO A 13 11.31 -10.85 1.64
N LYS A 14 11.15 -11.62 2.72
CA LYS A 14 12.16 -12.60 3.16
C LYS A 14 11.91 -13.98 2.60
N ASP A 15 10.73 -14.24 2.07
CA ASP A 15 10.35 -15.51 1.47
C ASP A 15 9.21 -15.27 0.49
N GLU A 16 9.54 -15.00 -0.76
CA GLU A 16 8.56 -14.58 -1.77
C GLU A 16 7.62 -15.71 -2.20
N SER A 17 7.86 -16.93 -1.76
CA SER A 17 6.88 -18.01 -1.94
C SER A 17 5.67 -17.83 -1.02
N ARG A 18 5.78 -16.99 0.00
CA ARG A 18 4.71 -16.71 0.96
C ARG A 18 4.09 -15.36 0.65
N ARG A 19 2.82 -15.39 0.37
CA ARG A 19 2.07 -14.19 0.00
C ARG A 19 0.62 -14.29 0.43
N THR A 20 -0.04 -13.16 0.54
CA THR A 20 -1.47 -13.14 0.80
C THR A 20 -2.22 -13.58 -0.45
N PRO A 21 -3.47 -14.07 -0.31
CA PRO A 21 -4.36 -14.10 -1.47
C PRO A 21 -4.61 -12.67 -1.94
N PRO A 22 -5.10 -12.49 -3.19
CA PRO A 22 -5.51 -11.16 -3.64
C PRO A 22 -6.60 -10.60 -2.74
N VAL A 23 -6.45 -9.34 -2.34
CA VAL A 23 -7.40 -8.64 -1.48
C VAL A 23 -7.90 -7.42 -2.24
N GLU A 24 -9.22 -7.21 -2.25
CA GLU A 24 -9.78 -5.99 -2.81
C GLU A 24 -9.45 -4.82 -1.88
N VAL A 25 -8.78 -3.83 -2.42
CA VAL A 25 -8.42 -2.62 -1.70
C VAL A 25 -8.99 -1.40 -2.41
N LEU A 26 -9.43 -0.43 -1.61
CA LEU A 26 -9.88 0.86 -2.16
C LEU A 26 -8.65 1.70 -2.51
N VAL A 27 -8.59 2.19 -3.74
CA VAL A 27 -7.55 3.12 -4.14
C VAL A 27 -7.87 4.49 -3.52
N ASP A 28 -7.05 4.93 -2.58
CA ASP A 28 -7.32 6.13 -1.78
C ASP A 28 -6.13 7.08 -1.83
N THR A 29 -6.25 8.10 -2.68
CA THR A 29 -5.21 9.12 -2.83
C THR A 29 -5.14 10.08 -1.63
N GLY A 30 -6.08 9.99 -0.71
CA GLY A 30 -6.05 10.74 0.56
C GLY A 30 -5.32 10.02 1.68
N SER A 31 -4.92 8.75 1.47
CA SER A 31 -4.19 7.97 2.46
C SER A 31 -2.72 7.88 2.05
N GLU A 32 -1.81 8.16 2.96
CA GLU A 32 -0.38 7.98 2.68
C GLU A 32 -0.01 6.50 2.62
N ASN A 33 -0.54 5.71 3.52
CA ASN A 33 -0.18 4.31 3.68
C ASN A 33 -1.21 3.38 3.06
N SER A 34 -0.73 2.19 2.70
CA SER A 34 -1.61 1.09 2.30
C SER A 34 -1.91 0.23 3.52
N TRP A 35 -3.12 -0.32 3.56
CA TRP A 35 -3.64 -1.09 4.67
C TRP A 35 -4.18 -2.42 4.15
N MET A 36 -3.80 -3.53 4.80
CA MET A 36 -4.32 -4.86 4.46
C MET A 36 -4.65 -5.64 5.73
N PRO A 37 -5.54 -6.62 5.65
CA PRO A 37 -5.97 -7.37 6.84
C PRO A 37 -4.80 -8.01 7.59
N ARG A 38 -4.74 -7.75 8.90
CA ARG A 38 -3.68 -8.25 9.77
C ARG A 38 -3.53 -9.77 9.69
N ALA A 39 -4.64 -10.48 9.74
CA ALA A 39 -4.61 -11.95 9.73
C ALA A 39 -3.94 -12.49 8.46
N LEU A 40 -4.22 -11.90 7.31
CA LEU A 40 -3.65 -12.33 6.04
C LEU A 40 -2.16 -12.02 5.96
N LEU A 41 -1.75 -10.86 6.46
CA LEU A 41 -0.33 -10.50 6.50
C LEU A 41 0.46 -11.47 7.38
N LEU A 42 -0.07 -11.79 8.56
CA LEU A 42 0.58 -12.75 9.47
C LEU A 42 0.66 -14.14 8.85
N ASP A 43 -0.39 -14.58 8.17
CA ASP A 43 -0.40 -15.89 7.48
C ASP A 43 0.67 -15.96 6.40
N ALA A 44 0.99 -14.84 5.77
CA ALA A 44 2.06 -14.76 4.77
C ALA A 44 3.45 -14.62 5.42
N GLY A 45 3.52 -14.64 6.76
CA GLY A 45 4.78 -14.51 7.48
C GLY A 45 5.32 -13.09 7.55
N ILE A 46 4.51 -12.10 7.19
CA ILE A 46 4.89 -10.70 7.30
C ILE A 46 4.66 -10.27 8.74
N THR A 47 5.77 -9.99 9.45
CA THR A 47 5.70 -9.68 10.88
C THR A 47 5.72 -8.17 11.12
N PRO A 48 5.01 -7.70 12.15
CA PRO A 48 5.08 -6.29 12.50
C PRO A 48 6.48 -5.87 12.90
N ARG A 49 6.87 -4.66 12.48
CA ARG A 49 8.13 -4.04 12.85
C ARG A 49 7.97 -3.06 13.99
N GLY A 50 6.77 -2.52 14.17
CA GLY A 50 6.48 -1.55 15.19
C GLY A 50 5.04 -1.07 15.07
N LYS A 51 4.77 0.06 15.70
CA LYS A 51 3.44 0.65 15.72
C LYS A 51 3.48 2.09 15.23
N LYS A 52 2.41 2.51 14.58
CA LYS A 52 2.19 3.88 14.15
C LYS A 52 0.92 4.43 14.77
N ARG A 53 0.96 5.72 15.08
CA ARG A 53 -0.20 6.44 15.57
C ARG A 53 -0.76 7.31 14.46
N PHE A 54 -2.07 7.23 14.28
CA PHE A 54 -2.79 7.98 13.25
C PHE A 54 -3.77 8.95 13.89
N TYR A 55 -3.90 10.12 13.27
CA TYR A 55 -4.93 11.09 13.63
C TYR A 55 -6.17 10.88 12.80
N MET A 56 -7.31 10.94 13.44
CA MET A 56 -8.60 10.97 12.76
C MET A 56 -9.13 12.40 12.71
N ALA A 57 -10.05 12.67 11.81
CA ALA A 57 -10.64 14.00 11.64
C ALA A 57 -11.28 14.55 12.91
N ASN A 58 -11.77 13.66 13.80
CA ASN A 58 -12.37 14.01 15.09
C ASN A 58 -11.34 14.18 16.21
N LYS A 59 -10.05 14.28 15.86
CA LYS A 59 -8.91 14.41 16.75
C LYS A 59 -8.63 13.19 17.63
N GLN A 60 -9.31 12.07 17.38
CA GLN A 60 -8.99 10.81 18.02
C GLN A 60 -7.73 10.22 17.42
N HIS A 61 -6.98 9.50 18.24
CA HIS A 61 -5.79 8.77 17.82
C HIS A 61 -6.11 7.29 17.78
N ILE A 62 -5.57 6.60 16.79
CA ILE A 62 -5.56 5.14 16.77
C ILE A 62 -4.13 4.67 16.56
N GLU A 63 -3.83 3.47 17.06
CA GLU A 63 -2.55 2.83 16.81
C GLU A 63 -2.76 1.58 15.99
N ARG A 64 -1.85 1.35 15.03
CA ARG A 64 -1.84 0.12 14.26
C ARG A 64 -0.40 -0.35 14.11
N GLU A 65 -0.23 -1.66 14.00
CA GLU A 65 1.07 -2.24 13.67
C GLU A 65 1.39 -1.95 12.21
N TYR A 66 2.68 -1.90 11.90
CA TYR A 66 3.15 -1.80 10.51
C TYR A 66 4.30 -2.76 10.29
N GLY A 67 4.52 -3.12 9.04
CA GLY A 67 5.65 -3.94 8.63
C GLY A 67 6.01 -3.61 7.20
N TYR A 68 6.86 -4.43 6.59
CA TYR A 68 7.32 -4.20 5.22
C TYR A 68 6.92 -5.38 4.35
N ALA A 69 6.47 -5.08 3.16
CA ALA A 69 6.04 -6.09 2.19
C ALA A 69 6.32 -5.62 0.77
N ILE A 70 6.39 -6.58 -0.14
CA ILE A 70 6.31 -6.27 -1.56
C ILE A 70 4.83 -6.23 -1.89
N LEU A 71 4.35 -5.10 -2.38
CA LEU A 71 2.95 -4.92 -2.74
C LEU A 71 2.81 -4.99 -4.26
N GLU A 72 1.84 -5.77 -4.72
CA GLU A 72 1.63 -6.01 -6.14
C GLU A 72 0.17 -5.78 -6.50
N ALA A 73 -0.08 -4.97 -7.52
CA ALA A 73 -1.42 -4.71 -8.03
C ALA A 73 -1.33 -4.31 -9.50
N LYS A 74 -2.23 -4.84 -10.32
CA LYS A 74 -2.35 -4.46 -11.75
C LYS A 74 -1.03 -4.58 -12.52
N GLY A 75 -0.21 -5.56 -12.18
CA GLY A 75 1.08 -5.77 -12.83
C GLY A 75 2.21 -4.87 -12.34
N HIS A 76 1.96 -4.05 -11.35
CA HIS A 76 2.98 -3.18 -10.72
C HIS A 76 3.41 -3.78 -9.39
N GLU A 77 4.63 -3.46 -8.97
CA GLU A 77 5.21 -4.01 -7.75
C GLU A 77 6.11 -2.98 -7.09
N THR A 78 6.05 -2.90 -5.77
CA THR A 78 6.95 -2.03 -5.01
C THR A 78 7.13 -2.57 -3.60
N ASN A 79 8.31 -2.34 -3.01
CA ASN A 79 8.52 -2.54 -1.58
C ASN A 79 7.94 -1.36 -0.84
N ASP A 80 7.13 -1.62 0.16
CA ASP A 80 6.52 -0.54 0.91
C ASP A 80 6.18 -0.96 2.33
N GLU A 81 5.92 0.04 3.14
CA GLU A 81 5.37 -0.12 4.46
C GLU A 81 3.89 -0.47 4.33
N ILE A 82 3.46 -1.47 5.08
CA ILE A 82 2.06 -1.90 5.09
C ILE A 82 1.51 -1.79 6.50
N ILE A 83 0.32 -1.21 6.62
CA ILE A 83 -0.38 -1.10 7.90
C ILE A 83 -1.25 -2.34 8.09
N PHE A 84 -1.15 -2.93 9.28
CA PHE A 84 -1.93 -4.11 9.65
C PHE A 84 -3.33 -3.67 10.05
N ALA A 85 -4.27 -3.80 9.13
CA ALA A 85 -5.66 -3.41 9.36
C ALA A 85 -6.35 -4.39 10.31
N GLU A 86 -7.02 -3.85 11.30
CA GLU A 86 -7.87 -4.64 12.19
C GLU A 86 -9.19 -4.97 11.49
N SER A 87 -9.98 -5.86 12.09
CA SER A 87 -11.18 -6.40 11.44
C SER A 87 -12.20 -5.33 11.05
N SER A 88 -12.24 -4.20 11.75
CA SER A 88 -13.16 -3.11 11.45
C SER A 88 -12.60 -2.07 10.48
N ASP A 89 -11.33 -2.19 10.12
CA ASP A 89 -10.66 -1.22 9.25
C ASP A 89 -10.87 -1.56 7.78
N MET A 90 -10.78 -0.53 6.93
CA MET A 90 -10.80 -0.72 5.49
C MET A 90 -9.43 -1.15 4.99
N SER A 91 -9.42 -1.91 3.89
CA SER A 91 -8.19 -2.18 3.15
C SER A 91 -8.01 -1.11 2.09
N LEU A 92 -6.84 -0.46 2.08
CA LEU A 92 -6.57 0.71 1.25
C LEU A 92 -5.26 0.55 0.48
N LEU A 93 -5.23 1.11 -0.73
CA LEU A 93 -4.00 1.32 -1.49
C LEU A 93 -3.71 2.81 -1.46
N GLY A 94 -2.63 3.20 -0.79
CA GLY A 94 -2.32 4.60 -0.52
C GLY A 94 -1.29 5.19 -1.46
N VAL A 95 -1.01 6.47 -1.24
CA VAL A 95 -0.16 7.29 -2.11
C VAL A 95 1.27 6.76 -2.22
N HIS A 96 1.89 6.34 -1.11
CA HIS A 96 3.26 5.82 -1.15
C HIS A 96 3.38 4.62 -2.09
N THR A 97 2.40 3.72 -2.05
CA THR A 97 2.40 2.56 -2.93
C THR A 97 2.23 2.97 -4.38
N LEU A 98 1.31 3.91 -4.65
CA LEU A 98 1.11 4.44 -6.00
C LEU A 98 2.39 5.08 -6.54
N GLU A 99 3.08 5.84 -5.71
CA GLU A 99 4.37 6.44 -6.09
C GLU A 99 5.43 5.37 -6.36
N GLY A 100 5.46 4.33 -5.52
CA GLY A 100 6.36 3.20 -5.74
C GLY A 100 6.07 2.44 -7.02
N PHE A 101 4.81 2.39 -7.45
CA PHE A 101 4.41 1.81 -8.74
C PHE A 101 4.75 2.72 -9.92
N SER A 102 5.09 3.98 -9.67
CA SER A 102 5.27 5.02 -10.71
C SER A 102 4.02 5.19 -11.56
N VAL A 103 2.87 5.31 -10.90
CA VAL A 103 1.58 5.52 -11.58
C VAL A 103 0.86 6.73 -11.03
N ALA A 104 0.05 7.34 -11.88
CA ALA A 104 -0.99 8.28 -11.49
C ALA A 104 -2.34 7.56 -11.51
N VAL A 105 -3.34 8.15 -10.89
CA VAL A 105 -4.68 7.58 -10.83
C VAL A 105 -5.61 8.40 -11.74
N ASP A 106 -6.28 7.71 -12.66
CA ASP A 106 -7.36 8.29 -13.45
C ASP A 106 -8.68 7.88 -12.81
N ASN A 107 -9.29 8.82 -12.07
CA ASN A 107 -10.54 8.56 -11.37
C ASN A 107 -11.74 8.41 -12.31
N VAL A 108 -11.64 9.00 -13.50
CA VAL A 108 -12.75 8.94 -14.47
C VAL A 108 -12.85 7.54 -15.08
N SER A 109 -11.73 7.01 -15.58
CA SER A 109 -11.70 5.65 -16.14
C SER A 109 -11.40 4.58 -15.10
N GLN A 110 -11.14 4.97 -13.85
CA GLN A 110 -10.86 4.07 -12.73
C GLN A 110 -9.70 3.11 -13.03
N ARG A 111 -8.56 3.69 -13.38
CA ARG A 111 -7.37 2.90 -13.73
C ARG A 111 -6.10 3.66 -13.35
N PHE A 112 -4.99 2.92 -13.37
CA PHE A 112 -3.66 3.50 -13.23
C PHE A 112 -3.15 3.96 -14.59
N ILE A 113 -2.40 5.05 -14.56
CA ILE A 113 -1.71 5.58 -15.74
C ILE A 113 -0.23 5.54 -15.44
N ASP A 114 0.55 4.83 -16.26
CA ASP A 114 1.98 4.72 -16.05
C ASP A 114 2.67 6.06 -16.23
N ILE A 115 3.60 6.37 -15.31
CA ILE A 115 4.46 7.54 -15.40
C ILE A 115 5.79 7.03 -15.99
N PRO A 116 6.11 7.39 -17.26
CA PRO A 116 7.23 6.76 -17.97
C PRO A 116 8.61 7.21 -17.49
N ALA A 117 8.69 8.34 -16.78
CA ALA A 117 9.98 8.87 -16.33
C ALA A 117 9.80 9.65 -15.04
N VAL A 118 10.80 9.57 -14.18
CA VAL A 118 10.83 10.27 -12.89
C VAL A 118 11.97 11.29 -12.93
N PRO A 119 11.75 12.56 -12.59
CA PRO A 119 12.82 13.55 -12.60
C PRO A 119 13.84 13.29 -11.50
N VAL A 120 15.10 13.50 -11.81
CA VAL A 120 16.19 13.46 -10.85
C VAL A 120 17.05 14.71 -10.97
N PRO A 121 17.77 15.13 -9.91
CA PRO A 121 18.69 16.25 -10.00
C PRO A 121 19.84 15.91 -10.97
N ALA A 122 20.32 16.90 -11.70
CA ALA A 122 21.43 16.71 -12.67
C ALA A 122 22.68 16.13 -12.00
N ASN A 123 22.96 16.49 -10.74
CA ASN A 123 24.17 16.06 -10.05
C ASN A 123 24.12 14.59 -9.59
N VAL A 124 23.01 13.90 -9.75
CA VAL A 124 22.92 12.46 -9.41
C VAL A 124 23.80 11.63 -10.34
N LEU A 125 24.08 12.14 -11.53
CA LEU A 125 24.88 11.45 -12.54
C LEU A 125 26.37 11.78 -12.47
N ALA A 126 26.85 12.30 -11.37
CA ALA A 126 28.24 12.73 -11.20
C ALA A 126 29.27 11.60 -11.39
#